data_d99d5e0c333adaf44753e964a6234871
#
_entry.id   d99d5e0c333adaf44753e964a6234871
#
_cell.length_a   1.000
_cell.length_b   1.000
_cell.length_c   1.000
_cell.angle_alpha   90.00
_cell.angle_beta   90.00
_cell.angle_gamma   90.00
#
_symmetry.space_group_name_H-M   'P 1'
#
loop_
_entity.id
_entity.type
_entity.pdbx_description
1 polymer ?
#
loop_
_entity_poly.entity_id
_entity_poly.type
_entity_poly.pdbx_seq_one_letter_code
_entity_poly.pdbx_strand_id
1 'polypeptide(L)'
;EALAGRGTAIFAGGNHAVLGTALTGSVPKGMKQIVLGLGCFWGAERLFWKLRGVHVTAVGYAGGVTPNPTYEETCSGLTGHTEVVLLVYDPAKLALDNVLTTFWQAHDPTQGFRQGNDRGTQYRSAIFVMDDDDLAFVTASAEQYQKALAKAGFGQITTEIAVNDQFYYAEDYHQQYLHKVPNGYCGLQGTGVSAG
;
A
#
# COMPACT_ATOMS: atom_id res chain seq x y z
N GLU A 1 -0.56 -12.00 -22.34
CA GLU A 1 0.89 -11.88 -22.08
C GLU A 1 1.17 -10.61 -21.28
N ALA A 2 2.07 -10.70 -20.28
CA ALA A 2 2.45 -9.55 -19.49
C ALA A 2 3.30 -8.57 -20.32
N LEU A 3 3.23 -7.28 -19.98
CA LEU A 3 4.06 -6.26 -20.63
C LEU A 3 5.53 -6.43 -20.24
N ALA A 4 6.42 -6.10 -21.17
CA ALA A 4 7.86 -6.33 -21.01
C ALA A 4 8.53 -5.40 -19.98
N GLY A 5 7.99 -4.19 -19.81
CA GLY A 5 8.58 -3.19 -18.92
C GLY A 5 9.97 -2.71 -19.37
N ARG A 6 10.82 -2.35 -18.41
CA ARG A 6 12.16 -1.82 -18.67
C ARG A 6 13.14 -2.14 -17.53
N GLY A 7 14.44 -2.08 -17.85
CA GLY A 7 15.50 -2.37 -16.89
C GLY A 7 15.88 -1.20 -15.97
N THR A 8 15.37 0.00 -16.22
CA THR A 8 15.71 1.20 -15.45
C THR A 8 14.51 1.71 -14.67
N ALA A 9 14.78 2.19 -13.44
CA ALA A 9 13.73 2.82 -12.61
C ALA A 9 13.20 4.08 -13.29
N ILE A 10 11.87 4.27 -13.19
CA ILE A 10 11.20 5.46 -13.74
C ILE A 10 11.24 6.66 -12.79
N PHE A 11 11.67 6.45 -11.54
CA PHE A 11 11.81 7.49 -10.52
C PHE A 11 13.28 7.63 -10.12
N ALA A 12 13.81 8.85 -10.21
CA ALA A 12 15.23 9.13 -9.95
C ALA A 12 15.57 9.36 -8.48
N GLY A 13 14.58 9.42 -7.60
CA GLY A 13 14.76 9.74 -6.19
C GLY A 13 14.41 11.19 -5.86
N GLY A 14 14.51 11.52 -4.58
CA GLY A 14 14.18 12.83 -4.04
C GLY A 14 13.82 12.76 -2.57
N ASN A 15 13.35 13.85 -2.01
CA ASN A 15 12.92 13.93 -0.63
C ASN A 15 11.40 13.96 -0.54
N HIS A 16 10.87 13.35 0.52
CA HIS A 16 9.45 13.35 0.82
C HIS A 16 8.96 14.79 1.05
N ALA A 17 7.93 15.19 0.32
CA ALA A 17 7.43 16.58 0.33
C ALA A 17 6.88 17.03 1.70
N VAL A 18 6.43 16.08 2.54
CA VAL A 18 5.87 16.36 3.86
C VAL A 18 6.86 16.05 4.98
N LEU A 19 7.50 14.87 4.93
CA LEU A 19 8.36 14.37 6.00
C LEU A 19 9.83 14.81 5.85
N GLY A 20 10.24 15.25 4.67
CA GLY A 20 11.60 15.70 4.38
C GLY A 20 12.66 14.61 4.25
N THR A 21 12.31 13.36 4.52
CA THR A 21 13.20 12.20 4.44
C THR A 21 13.41 11.73 3.01
N ALA A 22 14.51 11.03 2.74
CA ALA A 22 14.79 10.48 1.41
C ALA A 22 13.76 9.42 1.01
N LEU A 23 13.22 9.53 -0.19
CA LEU A 23 12.23 8.60 -0.74
C LEU A 23 12.84 7.26 -1.12
N THR A 24 14.09 7.26 -1.57
CA THR A 24 14.83 6.07 -1.98
C THR A 24 16.01 5.83 -1.05
N GLY A 25 16.56 4.63 -1.11
CA GLY A 25 17.72 4.25 -0.31
C GLY A 25 17.40 3.10 0.64
N SER A 26 18.37 2.74 1.47
CA SER A 26 18.22 1.64 2.43
C SER A 26 17.34 2.06 3.62
N VAL A 27 16.65 1.08 4.18
CA VAL A 27 15.88 1.26 5.42
C VAL A 27 16.83 1.59 6.57
N PRO A 28 16.61 2.68 7.32
CA PRO A 28 17.46 3.02 8.46
C PRO A 28 17.50 1.89 9.50
N LYS A 29 18.63 1.78 10.19
CA LYS A 29 18.83 0.76 11.21
C LYS A 29 17.75 0.85 12.30
N GLY A 30 17.15 -0.30 12.62
CA GLY A 30 16.09 -0.40 13.63
C GLY A 30 14.69 -0.08 13.11
N MET A 31 14.56 0.39 11.89
CA MET A 31 13.26 0.62 11.26
C MET A 31 12.79 -0.59 10.46
N LYS A 32 11.49 -0.64 10.18
CA LYS A 32 10.83 -1.71 9.44
C LYS A 32 10.14 -1.15 8.20
N GLN A 33 9.89 -2.03 7.25
CA GLN A 33 9.27 -1.72 5.98
C GLN A 33 8.07 -2.64 5.75
N ILE A 34 6.99 -2.09 5.20
CA ILE A 34 5.82 -2.84 4.76
C ILE A 34 5.24 -2.15 3.51
N VAL A 35 4.60 -2.92 2.64
CA VAL A 35 3.99 -2.42 1.41
C VAL A 35 2.50 -2.72 1.45
N LEU A 36 1.68 -1.68 1.24
CA LEU A 36 0.24 -1.73 1.50
C LEU A 36 -0.57 -1.24 0.29
N GLY A 37 -1.49 -2.05 -0.18
CA GLY A 37 -2.44 -1.71 -1.25
C GLY A 37 -3.86 -1.56 -0.71
N LEU A 38 -4.47 -0.38 -0.92
CA LEU A 38 -5.81 -0.02 -0.45
C LEU A 38 -6.66 0.65 -1.54
N GLY A 39 -6.45 0.31 -2.80
CA GLY A 39 -7.03 1.04 -3.92
C GLY A 39 -6.12 2.17 -4.40
N CYS A 40 -6.69 3.29 -4.83
CA CYS A 40 -5.89 4.41 -5.32
C CYS A 40 -4.84 4.85 -4.29
N PHE A 41 -3.57 4.87 -4.70
CA PHE A 41 -2.47 5.12 -3.77
C PHE A 41 -2.31 6.58 -3.34
N TRP A 42 -3.01 7.52 -3.94
CA TRP A 42 -2.95 8.92 -3.51
C TRP A 42 -3.52 9.13 -2.11
N GLY A 43 -4.75 8.66 -1.88
CA GLY A 43 -5.39 8.73 -0.56
C GLY A 43 -4.72 7.81 0.46
N ALA A 44 -4.32 6.62 0.02
CA ALA A 44 -3.61 5.66 0.85
C ALA A 44 -2.30 6.24 1.40
N GLU A 45 -1.50 6.88 0.55
CA GLU A 45 -0.24 7.49 1.01
C GLU A 45 -0.48 8.59 2.03
N ARG A 46 -1.43 9.49 1.76
CA ARG A 46 -1.76 10.58 2.70
C ARG A 46 -2.17 10.05 4.07
N LEU A 47 -2.94 8.97 4.10
CA LEU A 47 -3.35 8.33 5.35
C LEU A 47 -2.13 7.94 6.20
N PHE A 48 -1.13 7.31 5.58
CA PHE A 48 0.01 6.76 6.29
C PHE A 48 1.08 7.79 6.66
N TRP A 49 1.32 8.84 5.86
CA TRP A 49 2.32 9.81 6.25
C TRP A 49 1.91 10.64 7.47
N LYS A 50 0.64 10.63 7.84
CA LYS A 50 0.12 11.31 9.03
C LYS A 50 0.35 10.53 10.33
N LEU A 51 0.70 9.26 10.26
CA LEU A 51 0.92 8.44 11.44
C LEU A 51 2.24 8.81 12.12
N ARG A 52 2.19 9.01 13.44
CA ARG A 52 3.40 9.23 14.21
C ARG A 52 4.28 7.98 14.21
N GLY A 53 5.59 8.15 14.00
CA GLY A 53 6.55 7.06 13.91
C GLY A 53 6.88 6.64 12.50
N VAL A 54 6.21 7.20 11.48
CA VAL A 54 6.52 6.99 10.07
C VAL A 54 7.75 7.80 9.69
N HIS A 55 8.75 7.12 9.12
CA HIS A 55 9.98 7.72 8.62
C HIS A 55 9.79 8.26 7.20
N VAL A 56 9.25 7.44 6.30
CA VAL A 56 8.99 7.82 4.92
C VAL A 56 7.84 6.99 4.34
N THR A 57 7.08 7.58 3.44
CA THR A 57 6.15 6.89 2.57
C THR A 57 6.52 7.16 1.10
N ALA A 58 6.24 6.21 0.23
CA ALA A 58 6.36 6.39 -1.22
C ALA A 58 5.27 5.57 -1.89
N VAL A 59 4.82 6.02 -3.06
CA VAL A 59 3.86 5.25 -3.86
C VAL A 59 4.56 4.50 -4.97
N GLY A 60 3.98 3.37 -5.36
CA GLY A 60 4.55 2.53 -6.38
C GLY A 60 3.67 1.35 -6.75
N TYR A 61 4.30 0.36 -7.35
CA TYR A 61 3.65 -0.81 -7.93
C TYR A 61 4.31 -2.08 -7.41
N ALA A 62 3.50 -3.06 -7.02
CA ALA A 62 4.00 -4.34 -6.50
C ALA A 62 3.02 -5.47 -6.75
N GLY A 63 3.49 -6.71 -6.57
CA GLY A 63 2.68 -7.92 -6.68
C GLY A 63 2.52 -8.46 -8.09
N GLY A 64 3.02 -7.77 -9.11
CA GLY A 64 3.00 -8.19 -10.50
C GLY A 64 4.34 -8.70 -11.01
N VAL A 65 4.50 -8.73 -12.33
CA VAL A 65 5.67 -9.32 -12.99
C VAL A 65 6.45 -8.34 -13.87
N THR A 66 5.83 -7.27 -14.36
CA THR A 66 6.47 -6.30 -15.25
C THR A 66 7.46 -5.45 -14.48
N PRO A 67 8.76 -5.43 -14.87
CA PRO A 67 9.76 -4.61 -14.19
C PRO A 67 9.60 -3.12 -14.52
N ASN A 68 9.73 -2.27 -13.50
CA ASN A 68 9.65 -0.81 -13.59
C ASN A 68 8.47 -0.32 -14.45
N PRO A 69 7.22 -0.71 -14.13
CA PRO A 69 6.06 -0.36 -14.94
C PRO A 69 5.75 1.14 -14.83
N THR A 70 5.16 1.68 -15.89
CA THR A 70 4.54 3.02 -15.83
C THR A 70 3.13 2.94 -15.27
N TYR A 71 2.57 4.09 -14.92
CA TYR A 71 1.17 4.21 -14.50
C TYR A 71 0.21 3.67 -15.57
N GLU A 72 0.40 4.08 -16.82
CA GLU A 72 -0.43 3.64 -17.95
C GLU A 72 -0.35 2.13 -18.16
N GLU A 73 0.86 1.56 -18.06
CA GLU A 73 1.05 0.11 -18.15
C GLU A 73 0.30 -0.62 -17.03
N THR A 74 0.39 -0.12 -15.81
CA THR A 74 -0.31 -0.70 -14.65
C THR A 74 -1.81 -0.61 -14.80
N CYS A 75 -2.33 0.51 -15.29
CA CYS A 75 -3.76 0.71 -15.56
C CYS A 75 -4.30 -0.18 -16.67
N SER A 76 -3.45 -0.72 -17.53
CA SER A 76 -3.86 -1.68 -18.59
C SER A 76 -4.30 -3.03 -18.02
N GLY A 77 -3.90 -3.35 -16.78
CA GLY A 77 -4.12 -4.66 -16.17
C GLY A 77 -3.14 -5.75 -16.64
N LEU A 78 -2.17 -5.41 -17.51
CA LEU A 78 -1.24 -6.37 -18.11
C LEU A 78 0.11 -6.47 -17.38
N THR A 79 0.29 -5.78 -16.28
CA THR A 79 1.50 -5.88 -15.45
C THR A 79 1.35 -6.84 -14.29
N GLY A 80 0.13 -7.12 -13.87
CA GLY A 80 -0.18 -7.87 -12.66
C GLY A 80 0.03 -7.09 -11.36
N HIS A 81 0.54 -5.85 -11.44
CA HIS A 81 0.79 -5.03 -10.26
C HIS A 81 -0.48 -4.41 -9.68
N THR A 82 -0.44 -4.16 -8.37
CA THR A 82 -1.38 -3.27 -7.68
C THR A 82 -0.68 -1.98 -7.29
N GLU A 83 -1.44 -0.89 -7.18
CA GLU A 83 -0.97 0.37 -6.62
C GLU A 83 -0.76 0.22 -5.12
N VAL A 84 0.40 0.59 -4.63
CA VAL A 84 0.79 0.37 -3.24
C VAL A 84 1.51 1.57 -2.64
N VAL A 85 1.53 1.59 -1.31
CA VAL A 85 2.32 2.52 -0.50
C VAL A 85 3.45 1.73 0.17
N LEU A 86 4.68 2.16 -0.05
CA LEU A 86 5.83 1.73 0.74
C LEU A 86 5.84 2.55 2.02
N LEU A 87 5.83 1.88 3.16
CA LEU A 87 5.86 2.49 4.47
C LEU A 87 7.11 2.02 5.22
N VAL A 88 7.97 2.97 5.61
CA VAL A 88 9.10 2.74 6.51
C VAL A 88 8.79 3.41 7.84
N TYR A 89 8.84 2.67 8.92
CA TYR A 89 8.42 3.14 10.23
C TYR A 89 9.33 2.65 11.36
N ASP A 90 9.34 3.40 12.46
CA ASP A 90 10.04 3.03 13.69
C ASP A 90 9.10 2.17 14.56
N PRO A 91 9.37 0.86 14.73
CA PRO A 91 8.50 -0.03 15.50
C PRO A 91 8.46 0.31 17.00
N ALA A 92 9.41 1.10 17.49
CA ALA A 92 9.37 1.61 18.87
C ALA A 92 8.33 2.72 19.08
N LYS A 93 7.93 3.41 17.99
CA LYS A 93 6.98 4.52 18.02
C LYS A 93 5.63 4.16 17.39
N LEU A 94 5.62 3.22 16.46
CA LEU A 94 4.44 2.80 15.72
C LEU A 94 4.45 1.27 15.61
N ALA A 95 3.56 0.62 16.36
CA ALA A 95 3.44 -0.83 16.31
C ALA A 95 2.83 -1.30 14.98
N LEU A 96 3.23 -2.47 14.49
CA LEU A 96 2.64 -3.09 13.30
C LEU A 96 1.13 -3.27 13.45
N ASP A 97 0.64 -3.58 14.64
CA ASP A 97 -0.80 -3.68 14.93
C ASP A 97 -1.55 -2.38 14.59
N ASN A 98 -0.97 -1.24 14.92
CA ASN A 98 -1.57 0.07 14.63
C ASN A 98 -1.56 0.38 13.13
N VAL A 99 -0.51 -0.01 12.43
CA VAL A 99 -0.43 0.08 10.95
C VAL A 99 -1.55 -0.74 10.33
N LEU A 100 -1.75 -1.98 10.79
CA LEU A 100 -2.77 -2.88 10.27
C LEU A 100 -4.19 -2.41 10.61
N THR A 101 -4.42 -1.92 11.82
CA THR A 101 -5.71 -1.33 12.19
C THR A 101 -6.08 -0.17 11.28
N THR A 102 -5.13 0.72 11.01
CA THR A 102 -5.30 1.83 10.06
C THR A 102 -5.62 1.31 8.65
N PHE A 103 -4.89 0.30 8.19
CA PHE A 103 -5.11 -0.35 6.90
C PHE A 103 -6.52 -0.94 6.79
N TRP A 104 -6.91 -1.80 7.74
CA TRP A 104 -8.21 -2.49 7.69
C TRP A 104 -9.37 -1.51 7.73
N GLN A 105 -9.28 -0.45 8.54
CA GLN A 105 -10.38 0.50 8.73
C GLN A 105 -10.52 1.53 7.61
N ALA A 106 -9.50 1.70 6.77
CA ALA A 106 -9.47 2.76 5.75
C ALA A 106 -10.11 2.35 4.42
N HIS A 107 -10.35 1.08 4.18
CA HIS A 107 -10.90 0.58 2.92
C HIS A 107 -11.77 -0.65 3.15
N ASP A 108 -12.41 -1.14 2.10
CA ASP A 108 -13.14 -2.40 2.13
C ASP A 108 -12.26 -3.52 1.55
N PRO A 109 -11.71 -4.42 2.38
CA PRO A 109 -10.81 -5.48 1.92
C PRO A 109 -11.53 -6.69 1.31
N THR A 110 -12.83 -6.60 1.03
CA THR A 110 -13.64 -7.71 0.51
C THR A 110 -14.03 -7.54 -0.96
N GLN A 111 -13.53 -6.52 -1.65
CA GLN A 111 -14.04 -6.14 -2.98
C GLN A 111 -13.32 -6.80 -4.18
N GLY A 112 -12.32 -7.63 -3.94
CA GLY A 112 -11.56 -8.27 -5.02
C GLY A 112 -10.76 -7.26 -5.84
N PHE A 113 -10.92 -7.27 -7.15
CA PHE A 113 -10.22 -6.38 -8.09
C PHE A 113 -10.89 -5.01 -8.20
N ARG A 114 -11.23 -4.43 -7.08
CA ARG A 114 -11.91 -3.14 -6.99
C ARG A 114 -11.70 -2.52 -5.62
N GLN A 115 -11.77 -1.20 -5.55
CA GLN A 115 -11.96 -0.47 -4.31
C GLN A 115 -12.86 0.74 -4.56
N GLY A 116 -14.08 0.68 -4.03
CA GLY A 116 -15.08 1.73 -4.24
C GLY A 116 -15.40 1.91 -5.73
N ASN A 117 -15.21 3.10 -6.24
CA ASN A 117 -15.45 3.44 -7.65
C ASN A 117 -14.30 3.02 -8.58
N ASP A 118 -13.14 2.70 -8.03
CA ASP A 118 -11.96 2.31 -8.81
C ASP A 118 -12.02 0.80 -9.12
N ARG A 119 -12.02 0.45 -10.39
CA ARG A 119 -12.12 -0.93 -10.88
C ARG A 119 -10.85 -1.36 -11.59
N GLY A 120 -10.41 -2.58 -11.35
CA GLY A 120 -9.24 -3.19 -11.98
C GLY A 120 -8.33 -3.87 -10.97
N THR A 121 -7.48 -4.78 -11.47
CA THR A 121 -6.51 -5.51 -10.63
C THR A 121 -5.53 -4.59 -9.91
N GLN A 122 -5.25 -3.41 -10.48
CA GLN A 122 -4.36 -2.41 -9.90
C GLN A 122 -4.90 -1.77 -8.61
N TYR A 123 -6.17 -1.96 -8.29
CA TYR A 123 -6.81 -1.42 -7.08
C TYR A 123 -7.08 -2.47 -6.01
N ARG A 124 -6.58 -3.70 -6.19
CA ARG A 124 -6.80 -4.77 -5.21
C ARG A 124 -6.09 -4.49 -3.89
N SER A 125 -6.71 -4.94 -2.81
CA SER A 125 -6.15 -4.89 -1.47
C SER A 125 -4.95 -5.84 -1.37
N ALA A 126 -3.84 -5.37 -0.78
CA ALA A 126 -2.64 -6.18 -0.63
C ALA A 126 -1.80 -5.75 0.56
N ILE A 127 -1.11 -6.71 1.17
CA ILE A 127 -0.09 -6.49 2.19
C ILE A 127 1.12 -7.34 1.83
N PHE A 128 2.24 -6.69 1.56
CA PHE A 128 3.52 -7.38 1.32
C PHE A 128 4.48 -7.05 2.46
N VAL A 129 4.99 -8.08 3.10
CA VAL A 129 5.90 -8.01 4.24
C VAL A 129 7.30 -8.50 3.85
N MET A 130 8.29 -8.22 4.71
CA MET A 130 9.70 -8.48 4.40
C MET A 130 10.20 -9.80 4.99
N ASP A 131 9.48 -10.41 5.94
CA ASP A 131 9.88 -11.63 6.62
C ASP A 131 8.68 -12.48 7.07
N ASP A 132 8.98 -13.72 7.52
CA ASP A 132 7.96 -14.67 7.94
C ASP A 132 7.29 -14.30 9.26
N ASP A 133 7.98 -13.59 10.16
CA ASP A 133 7.41 -13.16 11.45
C ASP A 133 6.30 -12.13 11.20
N ASP A 134 6.54 -11.15 10.34
CA ASP A 134 5.53 -10.19 9.96
C ASP A 134 4.40 -10.86 9.16
N LEU A 135 4.71 -11.84 8.32
CA LEU A 135 3.68 -12.61 7.60
C LEU A 135 2.72 -13.29 8.57
N ALA A 136 3.23 -13.96 9.61
CA ALA A 136 2.41 -14.62 10.63
C ALA A 136 1.54 -13.61 11.38
N PHE A 137 2.10 -12.46 11.74
CA PHE A 137 1.38 -11.41 12.44
C PHE A 137 0.24 -10.83 11.58
N VAL A 138 0.52 -10.53 10.32
CA VAL A 138 -0.48 -10.00 9.37
C VAL A 138 -1.58 -11.01 9.11
N THR A 139 -1.23 -12.28 8.95
CA THR A 139 -2.21 -13.35 8.73
C THR A 139 -3.17 -13.47 9.92
N ALA A 140 -2.65 -13.44 11.14
CA ALA A 140 -3.47 -13.47 12.35
C ALA A 140 -4.37 -12.23 12.45
N SER A 141 -3.88 -11.04 12.09
CA SER A 141 -4.65 -9.81 12.05
C SER A 141 -5.81 -9.90 11.03
N ALA A 142 -5.55 -10.45 9.86
CA ALA A 142 -6.57 -10.67 8.83
C ALA A 142 -7.67 -11.64 9.30
N GLU A 143 -7.30 -12.71 9.98
CA GLU A 143 -8.25 -13.67 10.54
C GLU A 143 -9.16 -13.03 11.60
N GLN A 144 -8.60 -12.20 12.47
CA GLN A 144 -9.38 -11.46 13.46
C GLN A 144 -10.34 -10.47 12.81
N TYR A 145 -9.86 -9.70 11.84
CA TYR A 145 -10.72 -8.73 11.15
C TYR A 145 -11.81 -9.42 10.32
N GLN A 146 -11.49 -10.59 9.74
CA GLN A 146 -12.50 -11.42 9.04
C GLN A 146 -13.67 -11.77 9.93
N LYS A 147 -13.40 -12.12 11.18
CA LYS A 147 -14.48 -12.43 12.16
C LYS A 147 -15.38 -11.22 12.43
N ALA A 148 -14.77 -10.04 12.59
CA ALA A 148 -15.51 -8.79 12.79
C ALA A 148 -16.36 -8.43 11.57
N LEU A 149 -15.78 -8.55 10.37
CA LEU A 149 -16.48 -8.31 9.11
C LEU A 149 -17.66 -9.25 8.91
N ALA A 150 -17.47 -10.54 9.19
CA ALA A 150 -18.54 -11.55 9.06
C ALA A 150 -19.73 -11.24 9.99
N LYS A 151 -19.46 -10.82 11.22
CA LYS A 151 -20.51 -10.38 12.17
C LYS A 151 -21.29 -9.17 11.66
N ALA A 152 -20.64 -8.30 10.90
CA ALA A 152 -21.25 -7.11 10.30
C ALA A 152 -21.91 -7.38 8.94
N GLY A 153 -21.90 -8.62 8.46
CA GLY A 153 -22.55 -9.02 7.20
C GLY A 153 -21.69 -8.85 5.95
N PHE A 154 -20.39 -8.60 6.10
CA PHE A 154 -19.45 -8.53 4.97
C PHE A 154 -18.98 -9.92 4.55
N GLY A 155 -18.52 -10.04 3.31
CA GLY A 155 -17.94 -11.27 2.76
C GLY A 155 -16.51 -11.54 3.23
N GLN A 156 -15.84 -12.41 2.51
CA GLN A 156 -14.45 -12.78 2.81
C GLN A 156 -13.46 -11.70 2.39
N ILE A 157 -12.43 -11.53 3.20
CA ILE A 157 -11.27 -10.69 2.84
C ILE A 157 -10.60 -11.26 1.59
N THR A 158 -10.37 -10.41 0.61
CA THR A 158 -9.68 -10.74 -0.64
C THR A 158 -8.26 -10.18 -0.69
N THR A 159 -7.78 -9.59 0.39
CA THR A 159 -6.44 -9.01 0.52
C THR A 159 -5.38 -10.07 0.21
N GLU A 160 -4.50 -9.78 -0.75
CA GLU A 160 -3.31 -10.58 -1.03
C GLU A 160 -2.29 -10.34 0.08
N ILE A 161 -1.82 -11.41 0.74
CA ILE A 161 -0.86 -11.33 1.83
C ILE A 161 0.32 -12.25 1.51
N ALA A 162 1.52 -11.68 1.40
CA ALA A 162 2.72 -12.45 1.03
C ALA A 162 3.99 -11.77 1.51
N VAL A 163 5.06 -12.56 1.63
CA VAL A 163 6.42 -12.04 1.70
C VAL A 163 6.83 -11.62 0.29
N ASN A 164 7.12 -10.34 0.09
CA ASN A 164 7.54 -9.82 -1.20
C ASN A 164 8.26 -8.47 -1.00
N ASP A 165 9.54 -8.45 -1.28
CA ASP A 165 10.38 -7.25 -1.17
C ASP A 165 10.49 -6.47 -2.50
N GLN A 166 9.84 -6.94 -3.55
CA GLN A 166 9.85 -6.29 -4.87
C GLN A 166 8.86 -5.13 -4.90
N PHE A 167 9.39 -3.92 -4.99
CA PHE A 167 8.61 -2.68 -5.07
C PHE A 167 9.21 -1.80 -6.17
N TYR A 168 8.38 -1.29 -7.05
CA TYR A 168 8.79 -0.34 -8.09
C TYR A 168 8.20 1.03 -7.80
N TYR A 169 9.05 2.04 -7.61
CA TYR A 169 8.60 3.42 -7.38
C TYR A 169 7.79 3.93 -8.56
N ALA A 170 6.66 4.57 -8.25
CA ALA A 170 5.88 5.28 -9.26
C ALA A 170 6.54 6.60 -9.64
N GLU A 171 6.02 7.21 -10.69
CA GLU A 171 6.48 8.48 -11.25
C GLU A 171 6.53 9.59 -10.18
N ASP A 172 7.43 10.54 -10.35
CA ASP A 172 7.64 11.64 -9.39
C ASP A 172 6.34 12.40 -9.07
N TYR A 173 5.50 12.65 -10.07
CA TYR A 173 4.26 13.40 -9.85
C TYR A 173 3.25 12.68 -8.97
N HIS A 174 3.32 11.36 -8.83
CA HIS A 174 2.49 10.58 -7.92
C HIS A 174 2.97 10.64 -6.47
N GLN A 175 4.27 10.89 -6.25
CA GLN A 175 4.82 10.91 -4.90
C GLN A 175 4.24 12.10 -4.12
N GLN A 176 3.61 11.81 -2.96
CA GLN A 176 2.89 12.78 -2.13
C GLN A 176 1.90 13.65 -2.93
N TYR A 177 1.15 13.01 -3.82
CA TYR A 177 0.25 13.68 -4.75
C TYR A 177 -0.76 14.60 -4.06
N LEU A 178 -1.39 14.15 -2.97
CA LEU A 178 -2.40 14.95 -2.25
C LEU A 178 -1.81 16.06 -1.38
N HIS A 179 -0.49 16.11 -1.23
CA HIS A 179 0.19 17.31 -0.71
C HIS A 179 0.39 18.35 -1.83
N LYS A 180 0.81 17.89 -3.01
CA LYS A 180 1.02 18.74 -4.20
C LYS A 180 -0.30 19.24 -4.78
N VAL A 181 -1.36 18.43 -4.70
CA VAL A 181 -2.72 18.71 -5.20
C VAL A 181 -3.72 18.41 -4.08
N PRO A 182 -3.92 19.31 -3.11
CA PRO A 182 -4.71 19.02 -1.90
C PRO A 182 -6.17 18.66 -2.17
N ASN A 183 -6.76 19.14 -3.27
CA ASN A 183 -8.12 18.85 -3.68
C ASN A 183 -8.22 17.67 -4.67
N GLY A 184 -7.12 16.91 -4.85
CA GLY A 184 -7.10 15.75 -5.71
C GLY A 184 -8.02 14.63 -5.21
N TYR A 185 -8.27 13.66 -6.09
CA TYR A 185 -9.15 12.53 -5.80
C TYR A 185 -8.64 11.68 -4.63
N CYS A 186 -9.54 11.38 -3.69
CA CYS A 186 -9.32 10.41 -2.62
C CYS A 186 -10.55 9.50 -2.52
N GLY A 187 -10.38 8.24 -2.89
CA GLY A 187 -11.46 7.24 -2.88
C GLY A 187 -11.51 6.38 -1.62
N LEU A 188 -10.74 6.71 -0.58
CA LEU A 188 -10.72 5.93 0.65
C LEU A 188 -12.06 5.98 1.39
N GLN A 189 -12.62 4.80 1.62
CA GLN A 189 -13.82 4.63 2.43
C GLN A 189 -13.80 3.25 3.08
N GLY A 190 -13.84 3.22 4.40
CA GLY A 190 -13.89 1.98 5.17
C GLY A 190 -15.28 1.38 5.22
N THR A 191 -15.34 0.16 5.79
CA THR A 191 -16.61 -0.56 6.02
C THR A 191 -17.38 -0.05 7.23
N GLY A 192 -16.75 0.74 8.10
CA GLY A 192 -17.28 1.14 9.39
C GLY A 192 -17.07 0.10 10.50
N VAL A 193 -16.47 -1.05 10.18
CA VAL A 193 -16.18 -2.10 11.16
C VAL A 193 -14.82 -1.81 11.82
N SER A 194 -14.79 -1.84 13.16
CA SER A 194 -13.55 -1.65 13.91
C SER A 194 -12.64 -2.88 13.82
N ALA A 195 -11.33 -2.63 13.70
CA ALA A 195 -10.29 -3.67 13.68
C ALA A 195 -9.60 -3.87 15.04
N GLY A 196 -10.02 -3.16 16.05
CA GLY A 196 -9.43 -3.30 17.38
C GLY A 196 -10.24 -2.66 18.46
#